data_e853f74820dfefb6d0bb3b034a3ce6ac
#
_entry.id   e853f74820dfefb6d0bb3b034a3ce6ac
#
_cell.length_a   1.000
_cell.length_b   1.000
_cell.length_c   1.000
_cell.angle_alpha   90.00
_cell.angle_beta   90.00
_cell.angle_gamma   90.00
#
_symmetry.space_group_name_H-M   'P 1'
#
loop_
_entity.id
_entity.type
_entity.pdbx_description
1 polymer ?
#
loop_
_entity_poly.entity_id
_entity_poly.type
_entity_poly.pdbx_seq_one_letter_code
_entity_poly.pdbx_strand_id
1 'polypeptide(L)'
;MNELFDEVRAALYSAWSRKWLALGVAWGVCLAGWLFVASIPNTYESRAKIFVQLDDMLSKQIGIAGSDMTDVARMRQRLASASTLGQVIESTRLGEGINSPRAMESAISSLAEHVKVKSEEDNLFEITADMGQARFTDAENAKLAQDVVLKLLDIFREANVEGTRGEVSDAVALLDQQLDARAKELEKAEARRTAFESEHPELIGGSAAISTKLQSARQEMRGVEAD
;
A
#
# COMPACT_ATOMS: atom_id res chain seq x y z
N MET A 1 53.16 -22.27 -29.26
CA MET A 1 52.81 -20.86 -28.89
C MET A 1 53.36 -19.83 -29.90
N ASN A 2 54.35 -20.16 -30.71
CA ASN A 2 54.95 -19.26 -31.71
C ASN A 2 54.06 -19.04 -32.96
N GLU A 3 53.29 -20.04 -33.37
CA GLU A 3 52.42 -19.96 -34.55
C GLU A 3 51.31 -18.88 -34.42
N LEU A 4 50.71 -18.75 -33.22
CA LEU A 4 49.70 -17.73 -32.94
C LEU A 4 50.31 -16.31 -32.99
N PHE A 5 51.55 -16.15 -32.53
CA PHE A 5 52.24 -14.86 -32.58
C PHE A 5 52.62 -14.46 -34.03
N ASP A 6 53.01 -15.48 -34.84
CA ASP A 6 53.36 -15.24 -36.23
C ASP A 6 52.13 -14.93 -37.09
N GLU A 7 50.97 -15.55 -36.79
CA GLU A 7 49.68 -15.26 -37.44
C GLU A 7 49.17 -13.88 -37.11
N VAL A 8 49.25 -13.49 -35.84
CA VAL A 8 48.85 -12.13 -35.38
C VAL A 8 49.78 -11.10 -36.01
N ARG A 9 51.10 -11.37 -36.09
CA ARG A 9 52.06 -10.46 -36.71
C ARG A 9 51.88 -10.30 -38.19
N ALA A 10 51.56 -11.40 -38.91
CA ALA A 10 51.22 -11.36 -40.35
C ALA A 10 49.92 -10.59 -40.63
N ALA A 11 48.92 -10.74 -39.78
CA ALA A 11 47.66 -10.01 -39.84
C ALA A 11 47.90 -8.50 -39.59
N LEU A 12 48.74 -8.14 -38.61
CA LEU A 12 49.11 -6.77 -38.34
C LEU A 12 49.88 -6.14 -39.47
N TYR A 13 50.84 -6.86 -40.08
CA TYR A 13 51.62 -6.38 -41.21
C TYR A 13 50.74 -6.20 -42.46
N SER A 14 49.81 -7.12 -42.72
CA SER A 14 48.81 -7.00 -43.78
C SER A 14 47.88 -5.79 -43.58
N ALA A 15 47.45 -5.56 -42.33
CA ALA A 15 46.64 -4.38 -41.96
C ALA A 15 47.44 -3.07 -42.17
N TRP A 16 48.74 -3.07 -41.84
CA TRP A 16 49.62 -1.90 -42.03
C TRP A 16 49.89 -1.59 -43.50
N SER A 17 50.06 -2.61 -44.35
CA SER A 17 50.29 -2.39 -45.79
C SER A 17 49.08 -1.79 -46.49
N ARG A 18 47.85 -2.07 -45.96
CA ARG A 18 46.57 -1.52 -46.45
C ARG A 18 45.91 -0.57 -45.44
N LYS A 19 46.73 0.25 -44.76
CA LYS A 19 46.32 1.16 -43.69
C LYS A 19 45.07 1.99 -43.98
N TRP A 20 44.89 2.42 -45.21
CA TRP A 20 43.68 3.17 -45.61
C TRP A 20 42.42 2.31 -45.61
N LEU A 21 42.49 1.05 -46.01
CA LEU A 21 41.37 0.12 -45.97
C LEU A 21 41.06 -0.28 -44.53
N ALA A 22 42.09 -0.58 -43.72
CA ALA A 22 41.92 -0.88 -42.29
C ALA A 22 41.29 0.30 -41.54
N LEU A 23 41.76 1.53 -41.81
CA LEU A 23 41.19 2.74 -41.24
C LEU A 23 39.71 2.95 -41.67
N GLY A 24 39.40 2.70 -42.94
CA GLY A 24 38.04 2.82 -43.48
C GLY A 24 37.07 1.83 -42.85
N VAL A 25 37.50 0.57 -42.67
CA VAL A 25 36.70 -0.46 -41.99
C VAL A 25 36.51 -0.10 -40.52
N ALA A 26 37.56 0.31 -39.81
CA ALA A 26 37.47 0.72 -38.40
C ALA A 26 36.50 1.90 -38.22
N TRP A 27 36.61 2.92 -39.08
CA TRP A 27 35.69 4.05 -39.09
C TRP A 27 34.25 3.64 -39.43
N GLY A 28 34.06 2.74 -40.38
CA GLY A 28 32.75 2.20 -40.76
C GLY A 28 32.08 1.47 -39.58
N VAL A 29 32.83 0.64 -38.87
CA VAL A 29 32.33 -0.06 -37.68
C VAL A 29 32.02 0.92 -36.54
N CYS A 30 32.89 1.90 -36.28
CA CYS A 30 32.63 2.93 -35.28
C CYS A 30 31.39 3.77 -35.60
N LEU A 31 31.22 4.18 -36.86
CA LEU A 31 30.04 4.93 -37.30
C LEU A 31 28.77 4.10 -37.22
N ALA A 32 28.81 2.84 -37.63
CA ALA A 32 27.68 1.93 -37.52
C ALA A 32 27.30 1.69 -36.05
N GLY A 33 28.29 1.48 -35.16
CA GLY A 33 28.07 1.36 -33.74
C GLY A 33 27.50 2.62 -33.12
N TRP A 34 28.03 3.80 -33.49
CA TRP A 34 27.52 5.08 -33.02
C TRP A 34 26.08 5.33 -33.47
N LEU A 35 25.77 5.04 -34.74
CA LEU A 35 24.43 5.15 -35.29
C LEU A 35 23.45 4.20 -34.61
N PHE A 36 23.91 2.99 -34.27
CA PHE A 36 23.10 2.03 -33.51
C PHE A 36 22.79 2.54 -32.10
N VAL A 37 23.78 3.04 -31.35
CA VAL A 37 23.58 3.64 -30.03
C VAL A 37 22.69 4.88 -30.11
N ALA A 38 22.87 5.74 -31.11
CA ALA A 38 22.04 6.92 -31.30
C ALA A 38 20.57 6.60 -31.66
N SER A 39 20.30 5.37 -32.11
CA SER A 39 18.94 4.90 -32.42
C SER A 39 18.19 4.38 -31.20
N ILE A 40 18.89 4.19 -30.07
CA ILE A 40 18.26 3.75 -28.80
C ILE A 40 17.57 4.95 -28.17
N PRO A 41 16.23 4.91 -27.94
CA PRO A 41 15.53 6.02 -27.32
C PRO A 41 15.98 6.19 -25.87
N ASN A 42 16.19 7.44 -25.47
CA ASN A 42 16.49 7.77 -24.09
C ASN A 42 15.29 7.45 -23.19
N THR A 43 15.53 6.78 -22.08
CA THR A 43 14.49 6.45 -21.08
C THR A 43 14.67 7.35 -19.86
N TYR A 44 13.61 8.01 -19.46
CA TYR A 44 13.57 8.91 -18.32
C TYR A 44 12.79 8.27 -17.19
N GLU A 45 13.40 8.17 -16.03
CA GLU A 45 12.83 7.56 -14.84
C GLU A 45 12.42 8.64 -13.83
N SER A 46 11.19 8.54 -13.32
CA SER A 46 10.71 9.34 -12.21
C SER A 46 10.40 8.42 -11.02
N ARG A 47 10.74 8.86 -9.83
CA ARG A 47 10.54 8.10 -8.58
C ARG A 47 9.83 8.93 -7.55
N ALA A 48 8.88 8.32 -6.83
CA ALA A 48 8.29 8.89 -5.65
C ALA A 48 8.28 7.87 -4.51
N LYS A 49 8.62 8.33 -3.31
CA LYS A 49 8.53 7.52 -2.08
C LYS A 49 7.35 7.99 -1.26
N ILE A 50 6.54 7.03 -0.82
CA ILE A 50 5.35 7.25 -0.04
C ILE A 50 5.51 6.51 1.28
N PHE A 51 5.37 7.24 2.38
CA PHE A 51 5.28 6.65 3.69
C PHE A 51 3.80 6.49 4.06
N VAL A 52 3.36 5.24 4.25
CA VAL A 52 2.00 4.94 4.67
C VAL A 52 2.02 4.68 6.17
N GLN A 53 1.45 5.61 6.92
CA GLN A 53 1.26 5.42 8.35
C GLN A 53 0.03 4.52 8.54
N LEU A 54 0.26 3.23 8.65
CA LEU A 54 -0.78 2.29 9.09
C LEU A 54 -1.04 2.60 10.57
N ASP A 55 -2.23 3.09 10.87
CA ASP A 55 -2.62 3.43 12.25
C ASP A 55 -2.90 2.12 13.00
N ASP A 56 -1.82 1.55 13.51
CA ASP A 56 -1.75 0.26 14.23
C ASP A 56 -2.50 0.30 15.58
N MET A 57 -2.96 1.49 15.99
CA MET A 57 -3.64 1.70 17.26
C MET A 57 -5.06 1.13 17.28
N LEU A 58 -5.81 1.24 16.18
CA LEU A 58 -7.17 0.69 16.13
C LEU A 58 -7.17 -0.83 15.93
N SER A 59 -6.30 -1.33 15.07
CA SER A 59 -6.21 -2.77 14.77
C SER A 59 -5.82 -3.59 16.00
N LYS A 60 -4.90 -3.10 16.83
CA LYS A 60 -4.49 -3.76 18.09
C LYS A 60 -5.57 -3.73 19.16
N GLN A 61 -6.41 -2.69 19.18
CA GLN A 61 -7.45 -2.52 20.22
C GLN A 61 -8.72 -3.31 19.90
N ILE A 62 -8.99 -3.59 18.61
CA ILE A 62 -10.17 -4.33 18.15
C ILE A 62 -9.86 -5.83 17.91
N GLY A 63 -8.58 -6.23 18.01
CA GLY A 63 -8.18 -7.64 17.87
C GLY A 63 -8.25 -8.16 16.43
N ILE A 64 -8.36 -7.29 15.45
CA ILE A 64 -8.28 -7.62 14.02
C ILE A 64 -6.81 -7.53 13.63
N ALA A 65 -6.07 -8.62 13.81
CA ALA A 65 -4.73 -8.77 13.29
C ALA A 65 -4.80 -8.83 11.75
N GLY A 66 -4.86 -7.67 11.10
CA GLY A 66 -4.61 -7.55 9.67
C GLY A 66 -3.14 -7.81 9.43
N SER A 67 -2.80 -8.78 8.61
CA SER A 67 -1.41 -9.07 8.27
C SER A 67 -0.88 -7.96 7.36
N ASP A 68 0.05 -7.15 7.84
CA ASP A 68 0.70 -6.04 7.12
C ASP A 68 1.16 -6.42 5.70
N MET A 69 1.64 -7.64 5.50
CA MET A 69 2.03 -8.15 4.18
C MET A 69 0.87 -8.30 3.18
N THR A 70 -0.35 -8.60 3.65
CA THR A 70 -1.52 -8.76 2.77
C THR A 70 -2.01 -7.42 2.25
N ASP A 71 -1.90 -6.38 3.06
CA ASP A 71 -2.32 -5.03 2.70
C ASP A 71 -1.35 -4.39 1.70
N VAL A 72 -0.05 -4.61 1.87
CA VAL A 72 0.99 -4.22 0.91
C VAL A 72 0.78 -4.88 -0.47
N ALA A 73 0.54 -6.18 -0.50
CA ALA A 73 0.30 -6.91 -1.75
C ALA A 73 -1.00 -6.43 -2.44
N ARG A 74 -2.05 -6.19 -1.66
CA ARG A 74 -3.34 -5.69 -2.14
C ARG A 74 -3.23 -4.28 -2.71
N MET A 75 -2.45 -3.43 -2.06
CA MET A 75 -2.18 -2.06 -2.48
C MET A 75 -1.38 -2.01 -3.80
N ARG A 76 -0.33 -2.83 -3.91
CA ARG A 76 0.42 -3.04 -5.16
C ARG A 76 -0.48 -3.48 -6.29
N GLN A 77 -1.37 -4.44 -6.05
CA GLN A 77 -2.29 -4.94 -7.05
C GLN A 77 -3.30 -3.88 -7.49
N ARG A 78 -3.78 -3.04 -6.59
CA ARG A 78 -4.68 -1.91 -6.91
C ARG A 78 -3.97 -0.87 -7.79
N LEU A 79 -2.76 -0.44 -7.43
CA LEU A 79 -2.00 0.55 -8.20
C LEU A 79 -1.60 0.05 -9.59
N ALA A 80 -1.31 -1.24 -9.74
CA ALA A 80 -1.01 -1.87 -11.03
C ALA A 80 -2.26 -2.36 -11.78
N SER A 81 -3.46 -2.03 -11.30
CA SER A 81 -4.69 -2.47 -11.96
C SER A 81 -4.93 -1.75 -13.28
N ALA A 82 -5.56 -2.44 -14.24
CA ALA A 82 -5.90 -1.87 -15.54
C ALA A 82 -6.79 -0.61 -15.42
N SER A 83 -7.68 -0.57 -14.41
CA SER A 83 -8.52 0.60 -14.13
C SER A 83 -7.70 1.81 -13.72
N THR A 84 -6.75 1.63 -12.78
CA THR A 84 -5.86 2.71 -12.31
C THR A 84 -4.97 3.22 -13.43
N LEU A 85 -4.35 2.31 -14.18
CA LEU A 85 -3.48 2.67 -15.30
C LEU A 85 -4.27 3.35 -16.44
N GLY A 86 -5.52 2.93 -16.67
CA GLY A 86 -6.43 3.60 -17.60
C GLY A 86 -6.70 5.06 -17.21
N GLN A 87 -6.99 5.33 -15.95
CA GLN A 87 -7.17 6.69 -15.43
C GLN A 87 -5.90 7.54 -15.57
N VAL A 88 -4.72 6.94 -15.33
CA VAL A 88 -3.44 7.62 -15.54
C VAL A 88 -3.26 7.99 -17.00
N ILE A 89 -3.54 7.08 -17.93
CA ILE A 89 -3.43 7.34 -19.37
C ILE A 89 -4.38 8.47 -19.78
N GLU A 90 -5.64 8.43 -19.37
CA GLU A 90 -6.64 9.45 -19.70
C GLU A 90 -6.31 10.84 -19.14
N SER A 91 -5.68 10.89 -17.98
CA SER A 91 -5.32 12.14 -17.31
C SER A 91 -3.95 12.70 -17.69
N THR A 92 -3.17 11.96 -18.46
CA THR A 92 -1.83 12.36 -18.93
C THR A 92 -1.79 12.45 -20.44
N ARG A 93 -0.68 12.98 -20.98
CA ARG A 93 -0.46 13.05 -22.43
C ARG A 93 -0.35 11.68 -23.11
N LEU A 94 -0.29 10.60 -22.34
CA LEU A 94 -0.35 9.23 -22.88
C LEU A 94 -1.65 8.96 -23.62
N GLY A 95 -2.76 9.55 -23.18
CA GLY A 95 -4.07 9.43 -23.80
C GLY A 95 -4.23 10.17 -25.13
N GLU A 96 -3.29 11.07 -25.46
CA GLU A 96 -3.35 11.82 -26.71
C GLU A 96 -3.24 10.88 -27.93
N GLY A 97 -4.28 10.84 -28.74
CA GLY A 97 -4.34 10.00 -29.94
C GLY A 97 -4.87 8.59 -29.75
N ILE A 98 -5.31 8.23 -28.52
CA ILE A 98 -5.99 6.95 -28.25
C ILE A 98 -7.49 7.09 -28.56
N ASN A 99 -7.91 6.57 -29.74
CA ASN A 99 -9.29 6.70 -30.21
C ASN A 99 -10.02 5.35 -30.29
N SER A 100 -9.44 4.26 -29.78
CA SER A 100 -10.08 2.95 -29.80
C SER A 100 -9.82 2.16 -28.51
N PRO A 101 -10.78 1.30 -28.09
CA PRO A 101 -10.60 0.45 -26.91
C PRO A 101 -9.35 -0.44 -26.99
N ARG A 102 -9.03 -0.93 -28.18
CA ARG A 102 -7.85 -1.78 -28.40
C ARG A 102 -6.54 -1.01 -28.24
N ALA A 103 -6.50 0.27 -28.65
CA ALA A 103 -5.35 1.13 -28.43
C ALA A 103 -5.17 1.48 -26.95
N MET A 104 -6.27 1.65 -26.22
CA MET A 104 -6.25 1.85 -24.77
C MET A 104 -5.69 0.62 -24.03
N GLU A 105 -6.15 -0.58 -24.38
CA GLU A 105 -5.64 -1.82 -23.80
C GLU A 105 -4.14 -2.03 -24.05
N SER A 106 -3.68 -1.73 -25.26
CA SER A 106 -2.25 -1.75 -25.60
C SER A 106 -1.46 -0.72 -24.79
N ALA A 107 -1.99 0.48 -24.62
CA ALA A 107 -1.34 1.52 -23.80
C ALA A 107 -1.29 1.15 -22.32
N ILE A 108 -2.35 0.54 -21.77
CA ILE A 108 -2.39 0.02 -20.39
C ILE A 108 -1.32 -1.06 -20.21
N SER A 109 -1.23 -2.03 -21.13
CA SER A 109 -0.21 -3.09 -21.07
C SER A 109 1.20 -2.53 -21.13
N SER A 110 1.44 -1.58 -22.04
CA SER A 110 2.74 -0.90 -22.15
C SER A 110 3.07 -0.12 -20.88
N LEU A 111 2.12 0.63 -20.31
CA LEU A 111 2.35 1.38 -19.07
C LEU A 111 2.61 0.45 -17.88
N ALA A 112 1.93 -0.70 -17.82
CA ALA A 112 2.14 -1.69 -16.77
C ALA A 112 3.57 -2.24 -16.72
N GLU A 113 4.24 -2.35 -17.87
CA GLU A 113 5.63 -2.79 -17.97
C GLU A 113 6.62 -1.73 -17.48
N HIS A 114 6.25 -0.45 -17.62
CA HIS A 114 7.10 0.70 -17.29
C HIS A 114 6.84 1.27 -15.90
N VAL A 115 5.75 0.87 -15.25
CA VAL A 115 5.43 1.28 -13.87
C VAL A 115 5.79 0.16 -12.89
N LYS A 116 6.64 0.47 -11.93
CA LYS A 116 7.05 -0.48 -10.87
C LYS A 116 6.71 0.09 -9.51
N VAL A 117 6.07 -0.73 -8.70
CA VAL A 117 5.78 -0.41 -7.30
C VAL A 117 6.54 -1.39 -6.42
N LYS A 118 7.47 -0.88 -5.63
CA LYS A 118 8.29 -1.65 -4.68
C LYS A 118 7.97 -1.22 -3.25
N SER A 119 7.99 -2.17 -2.32
CA SER A 119 8.05 -1.89 -0.90
C SER A 119 9.50 -2.01 -0.47
N GLU A 120 10.08 -0.96 0.08
CA GLU A 120 11.46 -0.98 0.61
C GLU A 120 11.49 -1.42 2.08
N GLU A 121 10.48 -1.01 2.88
CA GLU A 121 10.29 -1.35 4.29
C GLU A 121 8.80 -1.53 4.54
N ASP A 122 8.41 -1.99 5.72
CA ASP A 122 7.02 -2.36 6.05
C ASP A 122 5.99 -1.25 5.71
N ASN A 123 6.39 0.02 5.73
CA ASN A 123 5.50 1.16 5.50
C ASN A 123 5.99 2.12 4.40
N LEU A 124 7.08 1.80 3.68
CA LEU A 124 7.66 2.66 2.65
C LEU A 124 7.47 2.06 1.26
N PHE A 125 6.72 2.76 0.42
CA PHE A 125 6.48 2.39 -0.97
C PHE A 125 7.24 3.30 -1.91
N GLU A 126 7.93 2.72 -2.87
CA GLU A 126 8.55 3.42 -3.99
C GLU A 126 7.76 3.14 -5.27
N ILE A 127 7.25 4.20 -5.88
CA ILE A 127 6.62 4.17 -7.20
C ILE A 127 7.63 4.72 -8.20
N THR A 128 7.93 3.93 -9.22
CA THR A 128 8.85 4.30 -10.30
C THR A 128 8.12 4.19 -11.62
N ALA A 129 8.28 5.18 -12.49
CA ALA A 129 7.80 5.14 -13.86
C ALA A 129 8.91 5.49 -14.84
N ASP A 130 9.12 4.63 -15.84
CA ASP A 130 10.11 4.76 -16.90
C ASP A 130 9.40 5.17 -18.20
N MET A 131 9.77 6.31 -18.81
CA MET A 131 9.17 6.79 -20.06
C MET A 131 10.25 7.06 -21.11
N GLY A 132 10.03 6.55 -22.32
CA GLY A 132 10.95 6.68 -23.43
C GLY A 132 10.25 6.50 -24.77
N GLN A 133 9.16 7.24 -25.00
CA GLN A 133 8.41 7.14 -26.26
C GLN A 133 9.05 7.96 -27.37
N ALA A 134 9.29 7.33 -28.53
CA ALA A 134 9.93 7.97 -29.67
C ALA A 134 9.14 9.15 -30.28
N ARG A 135 7.84 9.25 -29.97
CA ARG A 135 6.97 10.36 -30.43
C ARG A 135 7.15 11.65 -29.63
N PHE A 136 7.78 11.58 -28.47
CA PHE A 136 8.02 12.71 -27.58
C PHE A 136 9.50 13.07 -27.55
N THR A 137 9.78 14.33 -27.31
CA THR A 137 11.14 14.81 -27.05
C THR A 137 11.63 14.33 -25.68
N ASP A 138 12.92 14.39 -25.43
CA ASP A 138 13.54 14.03 -24.16
C ASP A 138 12.92 14.77 -22.96
N ALA A 139 12.70 16.09 -23.11
CA ALA A 139 12.07 16.90 -22.08
C ALA A 139 10.61 16.52 -21.83
N GLU A 140 9.87 16.13 -22.86
CA GLU A 140 8.50 15.68 -22.77
C GLU A 140 8.41 14.29 -22.13
N ASN A 141 9.32 13.37 -22.45
CA ASN A 141 9.40 12.06 -21.81
C ASN A 141 9.72 12.18 -20.32
N ALA A 142 10.65 13.06 -19.94
CA ALA A 142 10.97 13.33 -18.55
C ALA A 142 9.77 13.90 -17.78
N LYS A 143 9.05 14.86 -18.38
CA LYS A 143 7.83 15.41 -17.81
C LYS A 143 6.71 14.38 -17.72
N LEU A 144 6.55 13.56 -18.75
CA LEU A 144 5.57 12.49 -18.79
C LEU A 144 5.79 11.46 -17.67
N ALA A 145 7.05 11.04 -17.45
CA ALA A 145 7.40 10.16 -16.33
C ALA A 145 7.01 10.78 -14.98
N GLN A 146 7.24 12.08 -14.82
CA GLN A 146 6.83 12.81 -13.61
C GLN A 146 5.31 12.87 -13.48
N ASP A 147 4.59 13.24 -14.53
CA ASP A 147 3.12 13.36 -14.53
C ASP A 147 2.44 12.02 -14.21
N VAL A 148 2.96 10.91 -14.74
CA VAL A 148 2.50 9.55 -14.42
C VAL A 148 2.68 9.22 -12.95
N VAL A 149 3.85 9.48 -12.38
CA VAL A 149 4.12 9.21 -10.96
C VAL A 149 3.24 10.08 -10.06
N LEU A 150 3.09 11.37 -10.38
CA LEU A 150 2.22 12.28 -9.62
C LEU A 150 0.77 11.83 -9.67
N LYS A 151 0.27 11.41 -10.83
CA LYS A 151 -1.11 10.94 -10.95
C LYS A 151 -1.35 9.63 -10.22
N LEU A 152 -0.41 8.69 -10.26
CA LEU A 152 -0.45 7.47 -9.46
C LEU A 152 -0.47 7.80 -7.96
N LEU A 153 0.30 8.80 -7.53
CA LEU A 153 0.32 9.27 -6.16
C LEU A 153 -1.03 9.88 -5.73
N ASP A 154 -1.66 10.65 -6.60
CA ASP A 154 -2.98 11.25 -6.33
C ASP A 154 -4.05 10.18 -6.19
N ILE A 155 -4.11 9.21 -7.13
CA ILE A 155 -5.04 8.08 -7.06
C ILE A 155 -4.80 7.26 -5.77
N PHE A 156 -3.54 7.05 -5.42
CA PHE A 156 -3.18 6.37 -4.18
C PHE A 156 -3.71 7.11 -2.94
N ARG A 157 -3.50 8.41 -2.87
CA ARG A 157 -3.98 9.25 -1.75
C ARG A 157 -5.49 9.22 -1.64
N GLU A 158 -6.19 9.34 -2.76
CA GLU A 158 -7.65 9.30 -2.82
C GLU A 158 -8.17 7.95 -2.33
N ALA A 159 -7.62 6.84 -2.84
CA ALA A 159 -7.99 5.50 -2.43
C ALA A 159 -7.70 5.21 -0.95
N ASN A 160 -6.61 5.76 -0.41
CA ASN A 160 -6.26 5.62 1.00
C ASN A 160 -7.22 6.40 1.90
N VAL A 161 -7.58 7.63 1.51
CA VAL A 161 -8.55 8.46 2.27
C VAL A 161 -9.94 7.82 2.25
N GLU A 162 -10.38 7.28 1.12
CA GLU A 162 -11.68 6.58 1.03
C GLU A 162 -11.67 5.28 1.85
N GLY A 163 -10.60 4.51 1.80
CA GLY A 163 -10.42 3.31 2.61
C GLY A 163 -10.51 3.62 4.10
N THR A 164 -9.76 4.60 4.58
CA THR A 164 -9.78 5.02 5.99
C THR A 164 -11.16 5.52 6.43
N ARG A 165 -11.86 6.27 5.58
CA ARG A 165 -13.24 6.72 5.88
C ARG A 165 -14.22 5.56 6.01
N GLY A 166 -14.12 4.55 5.15
CA GLY A 166 -14.92 3.32 5.22
C GLY A 166 -14.67 2.57 6.53
N GLU A 167 -13.41 2.32 6.86
CA GLU A 167 -13.01 1.63 8.08
C GLU A 167 -13.46 2.36 9.36
N VAL A 168 -13.32 3.69 9.40
CA VAL A 168 -13.82 4.51 10.53
C VAL A 168 -15.32 4.45 10.63
N SER A 169 -16.07 4.50 9.52
CA SER A 169 -17.52 4.38 9.51
C SER A 169 -17.98 3.02 10.04
N ASP A 170 -17.35 1.94 9.61
CA ASP A 170 -17.66 0.58 10.07
C ASP A 170 -17.30 0.40 11.55
N ALA A 171 -16.19 0.96 12.01
CA ALA A 171 -15.80 0.94 13.43
C ALA A 171 -16.80 1.72 14.30
N VAL A 172 -17.26 2.89 13.85
CA VAL A 172 -18.30 3.67 14.56
C VAL A 172 -19.60 2.88 14.64
N ALA A 173 -20.05 2.28 13.53
CA ALA A 173 -21.27 1.46 13.54
C ALA A 173 -21.17 0.25 14.50
N LEU A 174 -20.01 -0.40 14.55
CA LEU A 174 -19.75 -1.49 15.49
C LEU A 174 -19.77 -1.01 16.96
N LEU A 175 -19.15 0.14 17.23
CA LEU A 175 -19.14 0.73 18.57
C LEU A 175 -20.55 1.13 19.02
N ASP A 176 -21.35 1.72 18.14
CA ASP A 176 -22.75 2.05 18.42
C ASP A 176 -23.55 0.80 18.76
N GLN A 177 -23.36 -0.28 18.00
CA GLN A 177 -24.00 -1.56 18.29
C GLN A 177 -23.58 -2.15 19.67
N GLN A 178 -22.29 -2.01 20.01
CA GLN A 178 -21.79 -2.45 21.31
C GLN A 178 -22.36 -1.59 22.46
N LEU A 179 -22.44 -0.27 22.27
CA LEU A 179 -23.05 0.63 23.23
C LEU A 179 -24.52 0.29 23.50
N ASP A 180 -25.30 0.06 22.44
CA ASP A 180 -26.71 -0.36 22.57
C ASP A 180 -26.85 -1.70 23.31
N ALA A 181 -25.97 -2.66 23.02
CA ALA A 181 -25.97 -3.95 23.71
C ALA A 181 -25.64 -3.78 25.20
N ARG A 182 -24.63 -2.98 25.54
CA ARG A 182 -24.26 -2.69 26.93
C ARG A 182 -25.30 -1.89 27.69
N ALA A 183 -25.96 -0.92 27.03
CA ALA A 183 -27.07 -0.17 27.61
C ALA A 183 -28.23 -1.10 28.00
N LYS A 184 -28.59 -2.03 27.11
CA LYS A 184 -29.63 -3.05 27.40
C LYS A 184 -29.23 -4.03 28.52
N GLU A 185 -27.94 -4.40 28.60
CA GLU A 185 -27.43 -5.23 29.68
C GLU A 185 -27.50 -4.49 31.04
N LEU A 186 -27.12 -3.19 31.04
CA LEU A 186 -27.20 -2.34 32.22
C LEU A 186 -28.66 -2.19 32.68
N GLU A 187 -29.59 -1.86 31.80
CA GLU A 187 -31.02 -1.75 32.09
C GLU A 187 -31.55 -3.04 32.73
N LYS A 188 -31.21 -4.21 32.15
CA LYS A 188 -31.59 -5.51 32.72
C LYS A 188 -30.95 -5.78 34.08
N ALA A 189 -29.72 -5.34 34.30
CA ALA A 189 -29.04 -5.49 35.60
C ALA A 189 -29.67 -4.58 36.65
N GLU A 190 -29.97 -3.33 36.30
CA GLU A 190 -30.68 -2.38 37.18
C GLU A 190 -32.06 -2.86 37.51
N ALA A 191 -32.84 -3.35 36.53
CA ALA A 191 -34.16 -3.92 36.79
C ALA A 191 -34.07 -5.13 37.73
N ARG A 192 -33.11 -6.03 37.55
CA ARG A 192 -32.88 -7.16 38.46
C ARG A 192 -32.49 -6.70 39.85
N ARG A 193 -31.63 -5.67 39.96
CA ARG A 193 -31.24 -5.08 41.25
C ARG A 193 -32.44 -4.48 41.95
N THR A 194 -33.26 -3.70 41.25
CA THR A 194 -34.47 -3.07 41.83
C THR A 194 -35.50 -4.12 42.28
N ALA A 195 -35.70 -5.19 41.49
CA ALA A 195 -36.55 -6.30 41.85
C ALA A 195 -36.04 -7.00 43.10
N PHE A 196 -34.75 -7.30 43.20
CA PHE A 196 -34.11 -7.91 44.35
C PHE A 196 -34.22 -7.03 45.61
N GLU A 197 -33.95 -5.70 45.46
CA GLU A 197 -34.11 -4.73 46.56
C GLU A 197 -35.56 -4.64 47.04
N SER A 198 -36.54 -4.79 46.17
CA SER A 198 -37.96 -4.79 46.54
C SER A 198 -38.41 -6.09 47.25
N GLU A 199 -37.84 -7.24 46.85
CA GLU A 199 -38.07 -8.52 47.52
C GLU A 199 -37.36 -8.63 48.87
N HIS A 200 -36.22 -7.92 49.05
CA HIS A 200 -35.38 -7.99 50.23
C HIS A 200 -35.10 -6.58 50.82
N PRO A 201 -36.13 -5.89 51.27
CA PRO A 201 -35.97 -4.53 51.82
C PRO A 201 -35.03 -4.48 53.01
N GLU A 202 -34.86 -5.63 53.72
CA GLU A 202 -33.93 -5.76 54.84
C GLU A 202 -32.45 -5.67 54.43
N LEU A 203 -32.11 -5.82 53.13
CA LEU A 203 -30.73 -5.77 52.67
C LEU A 203 -30.32 -4.38 52.14
N ILE A 204 -31.24 -3.43 52.01
CA ILE A 204 -31.01 -2.07 51.45
C ILE A 204 -30.00 -1.26 52.31
N GLY A 205 -29.82 -1.60 53.59
CA GLY A 205 -28.86 -0.92 54.46
C GLY A 205 -27.38 -1.35 54.30
N GLY A 206 -27.06 -2.20 53.32
CA GLY A 206 -25.70 -2.70 53.10
C GLY A 206 -25.17 -3.60 54.20
N SER A 207 -23.86 -3.85 54.22
CA SER A 207 -23.20 -4.76 55.18
C SER A 207 -23.40 -4.39 56.66
N ALA A 208 -23.60 -3.10 56.95
CA ALA A 208 -23.84 -2.61 58.28
C ALA A 208 -25.25 -3.04 58.82
N ALA A 209 -26.30 -2.97 57.96
CA ALA A 209 -27.64 -3.40 58.34
C ALA A 209 -27.72 -4.92 58.51
N ILE A 210 -27.02 -5.67 57.63
CA ILE A 210 -26.89 -7.13 57.74
C ILE A 210 -26.18 -7.54 59.02
N SER A 211 -25.08 -6.87 59.40
CA SER A 211 -24.32 -7.17 60.62
C SER A 211 -25.13 -6.85 61.87
N THR A 212 -25.89 -5.76 61.86
CA THR A 212 -26.77 -5.38 62.98
C THR A 212 -27.91 -6.41 63.16
N LYS A 213 -28.60 -6.83 62.12
CA LYS A 213 -29.62 -7.88 62.18
C LYS A 213 -29.06 -9.23 62.61
N LEU A 214 -27.86 -9.56 62.14
CA LEU A 214 -27.20 -10.82 62.53
C LEU A 214 -26.81 -10.83 64.02
N GLN A 215 -26.43 -9.64 64.53
CA GLN A 215 -26.19 -9.48 65.97
C GLN A 215 -27.48 -9.57 66.79
N SER A 216 -28.59 -8.93 66.37
CA SER A 216 -29.87 -9.02 67.07
C SER A 216 -30.42 -10.43 67.05
N ALA A 217 -30.41 -11.13 65.92
CA ALA A 217 -30.83 -12.52 65.80
C ALA A 217 -30.00 -13.48 66.75
N ARG A 218 -28.68 -13.23 66.82
CA ARG A 218 -27.81 -13.97 67.75
C ARG A 218 -28.10 -13.66 69.21
N GLN A 219 -28.54 -12.46 69.53
CA GLN A 219 -28.96 -12.11 70.91
C GLN A 219 -30.30 -12.74 71.28
N GLU A 220 -31.26 -12.76 70.35
CA GLU A 220 -32.55 -13.44 70.52
C GLU A 220 -32.37 -14.95 70.72
N MET A 221 -31.53 -15.59 69.87
CA MET A 221 -31.22 -17.01 70.05
C MET A 221 -30.61 -17.32 71.43
N ARG A 222 -29.68 -16.46 71.89
CA ARG A 222 -29.11 -16.65 73.24
C ARG A 222 -30.14 -16.42 74.36
N GLY A 223 -31.16 -15.56 74.14
CA GLY A 223 -32.26 -15.38 75.12
C GLY A 223 -33.15 -16.59 75.23
N VAL A 224 -33.43 -17.24 74.07
CA VAL A 224 -34.27 -18.47 74.05
C VAL A 224 -33.52 -19.71 74.53
N GLU A 225 -32.20 -19.77 74.52
CA GLU A 225 -31.39 -20.87 75.12
C GLU A 225 -31.19 -20.72 76.60
N ALA A 226 -31.53 -19.56 77.20
CA ALA A 226 -31.35 -19.28 78.65
C ALA A 226 -32.61 -19.41 79.47
N ASP A 227 -33.80 -19.60 78.85
CA ASP A 227 -35.07 -19.95 79.49
C ASP A 227 -35.32 -21.46 79.37
#